data_70ef0eb24da4e58357c8762b9d1c6e81
#
_entry.id   70ef0eb24da4e58357c8762b9d1c6e81
#
_cell.length_a   1.000
_cell.length_b   1.000
_cell.length_c   1.000
_cell.angle_alpha   90.00
_cell.angle_beta   90.00
_cell.angle_gamma   90.00
#
_symmetry.space_group_name_H-M   'P 1'
#
loop_
_entity.id
_entity.type
_entity.pdbx_description
1 polymer ?
#
loop_
_entity_poly.entity_id
_entity_poly.type
_entity_poly.pdbx_seq_one_letter_code
_entity_poly.pdbx_strand_id
1 'polypeptide(L)'
;MATVADGFRYAERVVSGDIVAGELVRLACQRFFHDLEHGPERGVYFDEGRAQHVLDFYNFVPHVKGHLTGKPIELMDWHTFILINLFGFVVPLIDEITFESILDDDGDPMFVRRFRTAYDEVARKNAKSTLSSGIGLYMTGADGEGGSEVYSAATTRDQARIVFDDAKRMIKLAPKTLGRLFGSNKLNIHQERTGSKFEPVASDANNLDGLNIHCGIV
;
A
#
# COMPACT_ATOMS: atom_id res chain seq x y z
N MET A 1 -5.33 -2.52 -17.62
CA MET A 1 -4.83 -1.74 -16.46
C MET A 1 -5.98 -1.56 -15.50
N ALA A 2 -5.75 -1.79 -14.21
CA ALA A 2 -6.77 -1.58 -13.19
C ALA A 2 -7.06 -0.08 -13.03
N THR A 3 -8.31 0.25 -12.79
CA THR A 3 -8.82 1.61 -12.59
C THR A 3 -9.57 1.71 -11.27
N VAL A 4 -9.71 2.92 -10.76
CA VAL A 4 -10.52 3.17 -9.57
C VAL A 4 -11.95 2.63 -9.75
N ALA A 5 -12.52 2.76 -10.96
CA ALA A 5 -13.85 2.24 -11.29
C ALA A 5 -13.98 0.71 -11.12
N ASP A 6 -12.88 -0.05 -11.32
CA ASP A 6 -12.91 -1.51 -11.11
C ASP A 6 -13.08 -1.87 -9.64
N GLY A 7 -12.44 -1.10 -8.73
CA GLY A 7 -12.62 -1.27 -7.29
C GLY A 7 -14.02 -0.87 -6.81
N PHE A 8 -14.59 0.21 -7.34
CA PHE A 8 -15.98 0.61 -7.07
C PHE A 8 -16.96 -0.48 -7.52
N ARG A 9 -16.81 -0.95 -8.75
CA ARG A 9 -17.65 -2.02 -9.30
C ARG A 9 -17.56 -3.32 -8.47
N TYR A 10 -16.38 -3.67 -7.95
CA TYR A 10 -16.25 -4.80 -7.03
C TYR A 10 -17.09 -4.57 -5.78
N ALA A 11 -16.96 -3.42 -5.13
CA ALA A 11 -17.69 -3.10 -3.91
C ALA A 11 -19.22 -3.09 -4.14
N GLU A 12 -19.70 -2.51 -5.25
CA GLU A 12 -21.11 -2.53 -5.63
C GLU A 12 -21.64 -3.96 -5.78
N ARG A 13 -20.93 -4.83 -6.49
CA ARG A 13 -21.31 -6.22 -6.71
C ARG A 13 -21.28 -7.06 -5.44
N VAL A 14 -20.40 -6.73 -4.49
CA VAL A 14 -20.41 -7.38 -3.16
C VAL A 14 -21.62 -6.92 -2.34
N VAL A 15 -21.93 -5.62 -2.35
CA VAL A 15 -23.07 -5.08 -1.58
C VAL A 15 -24.40 -5.52 -2.17
N SER A 16 -24.53 -5.59 -3.51
CA SER A 16 -25.73 -6.09 -4.19
C SER A 16 -25.95 -7.59 -4.02
N GLY A 17 -24.89 -8.35 -3.66
CA GLY A 17 -24.93 -9.81 -3.56
C GLY A 17 -24.60 -10.55 -4.85
N ASP A 18 -24.22 -9.86 -5.92
CA ASP A 18 -23.76 -10.48 -7.18
C ASP A 18 -22.44 -11.24 -7.00
N ILE A 19 -21.63 -10.81 -6.03
CA ILE A 19 -20.45 -11.53 -5.57
C ILE A 19 -20.74 -12.09 -4.17
N VAL A 20 -20.64 -13.40 -4.03
CA VAL A 20 -20.73 -14.06 -2.72
C VAL A 20 -19.47 -13.72 -1.91
N ALA A 21 -19.67 -13.03 -0.80
CA ALA A 21 -18.58 -12.59 0.07
C ALA A 21 -18.92 -12.83 1.55
N GLY A 22 -17.88 -13.04 2.36
CA GLY A 22 -18.03 -13.13 3.81
C GLY A 22 -18.52 -11.80 4.42
N GLU A 23 -19.05 -11.89 5.65
CA GLU A 23 -19.62 -10.73 6.34
C GLU A 23 -18.66 -9.55 6.45
N LEU A 24 -17.38 -9.79 6.83
CA LEU A 24 -16.38 -8.73 6.97
C LEU A 24 -16.07 -8.04 5.65
N VAL A 25 -16.06 -8.77 4.53
CA VAL A 25 -15.86 -8.17 3.20
C VAL A 25 -17.05 -7.30 2.83
N ARG A 26 -18.29 -7.74 3.08
CA ARG A 26 -19.50 -6.93 2.85
C ARG A 26 -19.49 -5.66 3.70
N LEU A 27 -19.15 -5.78 4.98
CA LEU A 27 -19.02 -4.62 5.87
C LEU A 27 -17.94 -3.64 5.40
N ALA A 28 -16.81 -4.13 4.89
CA ALA A 28 -15.77 -3.26 4.32
C ALA A 28 -16.27 -2.50 3.10
N CYS A 29 -17.02 -3.17 2.20
CA CYS A 29 -17.62 -2.52 1.03
C CYS A 29 -18.74 -1.52 1.41
N GLN A 30 -19.58 -1.86 2.39
CA GLN A 30 -20.61 -0.94 2.90
C GLN A 30 -19.98 0.27 3.57
N ARG A 31 -18.93 0.10 4.39
CA ARG A 31 -18.18 1.21 4.97
C ARG A 31 -17.58 2.10 3.90
N PHE A 32 -17.03 1.52 2.82
CA PHE A 32 -16.47 2.30 1.70
C PHE A 32 -17.50 3.28 1.14
N PHE A 33 -18.73 2.84 0.82
CA PHE A 33 -19.77 3.73 0.32
C PHE A 33 -20.28 4.70 1.38
N HIS A 34 -20.41 4.26 2.63
CA HIS A 34 -20.78 5.15 3.73
C HIS A 34 -19.75 6.29 3.91
N ASP A 35 -18.46 5.96 3.79
CA ASP A 35 -17.39 6.95 3.91
C ASP A 35 -17.29 7.88 2.70
N LEU A 36 -17.69 7.45 1.51
CA LEU A 36 -17.82 8.33 0.35
C LEU A 36 -18.96 9.34 0.55
N GLU A 37 -20.10 8.88 1.09
CA GLU A 37 -21.30 9.72 1.26
C GLU A 37 -21.20 10.63 2.47
N HIS A 38 -20.80 10.10 3.63
CA HIS A 38 -20.82 10.80 4.92
C HIS A 38 -19.41 11.15 5.46
N GLY A 39 -18.37 10.79 4.74
CA GLY A 39 -17.00 11.08 5.12
C GLY A 39 -16.71 12.57 5.23
N PRO A 40 -17.10 13.41 4.26
CA PRO A 40 -16.84 14.86 4.30
C PRO A 40 -17.32 15.54 5.57
N GLU A 41 -18.44 15.11 6.15
CA GLU A 41 -18.99 15.63 7.42
C GLU A 41 -18.05 15.38 8.61
N ARG A 42 -17.12 14.44 8.46
CA ARG A 42 -16.14 14.00 9.48
C ARG A 42 -14.70 14.31 9.08
N GLY A 43 -14.50 15.13 8.04
CA GLY A 43 -13.17 15.44 7.51
C GLY A 43 -12.49 14.28 6.78
N VAL A 44 -13.25 13.30 6.30
CA VAL A 44 -12.74 12.16 5.51
C VAL A 44 -13.09 12.36 4.06
N TYR A 45 -12.10 12.34 3.19
CA TYR A 45 -12.28 12.57 1.75
C TYR A 45 -11.70 11.41 0.95
N PHE A 46 -12.25 11.17 -0.24
CA PHE A 46 -11.69 10.22 -1.18
C PHE A 46 -10.95 10.96 -2.29
N ASP A 47 -9.65 10.73 -2.37
CA ASP A 47 -8.77 11.27 -3.40
C ASP A 47 -8.57 10.22 -4.49
N GLU A 48 -9.28 10.40 -5.61
CA GLU A 48 -9.22 9.49 -6.76
C GLU A 48 -7.82 9.49 -7.41
N GLY A 49 -7.10 10.63 -7.37
CA GLY A 49 -5.76 10.74 -7.90
C GLY A 49 -4.77 9.85 -7.13
N ARG A 50 -4.82 9.88 -5.80
CA ARG A 50 -4.00 8.99 -4.95
C ARG A 50 -4.40 7.52 -5.12
N ALA A 51 -5.69 7.24 -5.23
CA ALA A 51 -6.18 5.90 -5.48
C ALA A 51 -5.69 5.35 -6.84
N GLN A 52 -5.76 6.15 -7.91
CA GLN A 52 -5.27 5.75 -9.23
C GLN A 52 -3.74 5.63 -9.25
N HIS A 53 -3.02 6.51 -8.54
CA HIS A 53 -1.55 6.49 -8.50
C HIS A 53 -0.99 5.17 -7.98
N VAL A 54 -1.56 4.59 -6.92
CA VAL A 54 -1.12 3.27 -6.45
C VAL A 54 -1.43 2.17 -7.47
N LEU A 55 -2.56 2.23 -8.17
CA LEU A 55 -2.90 1.26 -9.22
C LEU A 55 -1.93 1.37 -10.41
N ASP A 56 -1.59 2.59 -10.81
CA ASP A 56 -0.62 2.85 -11.89
C ASP A 56 0.77 2.32 -11.54
N PHE A 57 1.19 2.45 -10.29
CA PHE A 57 2.45 1.85 -9.83
C PHE A 57 2.46 0.34 -10.02
N TYR A 58 1.34 -0.36 -9.75
CA TYR A 58 1.25 -1.81 -9.93
C TYR A 58 1.39 -2.28 -11.38
N ASN A 59 1.19 -1.42 -12.37
CA ASN A 59 1.46 -1.75 -13.77
C ASN A 59 2.95 -2.04 -14.04
N PHE A 60 3.85 -1.59 -13.14
CA PHE A 60 5.29 -1.83 -13.23
C PHE A 60 5.76 -2.99 -12.35
N VAL A 61 4.89 -3.55 -11.54
CA VAL A 61 5.21 -4.64 -10.59
C VAL A 61 5.06 -5.98 -11.30
N PRO A 62 6.14 -6.78 -11.48
CA PRO A 62 6.06 -8.06 -12.17
C PRO A 62 5.76 -9.22 -11.22
N HIS A 63 5.18 -10.28 -11.75
CA HIS A 63 5.16 -11.59 -11.09
C HIS A 63 6.58 -12.10 -10.87
N VAL A 64 6.87 -12.66 -9.69
CA VAL A 64 8.21 -13.15 -9.32
C VAL A 64 8.31 -14.67 -9.32
N LYS A 65 7.20 -15.39 -9.42
CA LYS A 65 7.13 -16.86 -9.35
C LYS A 65 6.17 -17.44 -10.41
N GLY A 66 6.41 -18.68 -10.78
CA GLY A 66 5.54 -19.44 -11.70
C GLY A 66 5.71 -19.03 -13.17
N HIS A 67 4.75 -19.45 -13.99
CA HIS A 67 4.78 -19.25 -15.47
C HIS A 67 4.56 -17.79 -15.90
N LEU A 68 4.11 -16.94 -15.00
CA LEU A 68 3.92 -15.50 -15.24
C LEU A 68 5.15 -14.66 -14.86
N THR A 69 6.24 -15.29 -14.37
CA THR A 69 7.43 -14.56 -13.94
C THR A 69 7.89 -13.54 -14.97
N GLY A 70 8.06 -12.28 -14.54
CA GLY A 70 8.49 -11.15 -15.38
C GLY A 70 7.35 -10.44 -16.12
N LYS A 71 6.14 -11.00 -16.16
CA LYS A 71 4.96 -10.30 -16.68
C LYS A 71 4.40 -9.36 -15.62
N PRO A 72 3.87 -8.18 -15.99
CA PRO A 72 3.18 -7.30 -15.04
C PRO A 72 2.07 -8.03 -14.29
N ILE A 73 1.85 -7.65 -13.05
CA ILE A 73 0.74 -8.18 -12.25
C ILE A 73 -0.57 -7.60 -12.78
N GLU A 74 -1.52 -8.47 -13.08
CA GLU A 74 -2.90 -8.07 -13.32
C GLU A 74 -3.64 -8.10 -11.99
N LEU A 75 -3.97 -6.92 -11.46
CA LEU A 75 -4.77 -6.80 -10.25
C LEU A 75 -6.17 -7.34 -10.50
N MET A 76 -6.63 -8.24 -9.63
CA MET A 76 -8.04 -8.64 -9.59
C MET A 76 -8.87 -7.52 -8.94
N ASP A 77 -10.16 -7.47 -9.23
CA ASP A 77 -11.06 -6.41 -8.74
C ASP A 77 -10.99 -6.24 -7.21
N TRP A 78 -10.86 -7.32 -6.46
CA TRP A 78 -10.74 -7.25 -5.00
C TRP A 78 -9.37 -6.71 -4.52
N HIS A 79 -8.26 -6.97 -5.26
CA HIS A 79 -6.97 -6.32 -5.00
C HIS A 79 -7.09 -4.81 -5.24
N THR A 80 -7.74 -4.45 -6.35
CA THR A 80 -7.99 -3.06 -6.70
C THR A 80 -8.80 -2.36 -5.61
N PHE A 81 -9.88 -3.01 -5.11
CA PHE A 81 -10.68 -2.48 -4.00
C PHE A 81 -9.86 -2.25 -2.73
N ILE A 82 -9.00 -3.19 -2.34
CA ILE A 82 -8.12 -3.03 -1.17
C ILE A 82 -7.22 -1.82 -1.35
N LEU A 83 -6.55 -1.70 -2.50
CA LEU A 83 -5.60 -0.62 -2.76
C LEU A 83 -6.27 0.75 -2.78
N ILE A 84 -7.39 0.92 -3.49
CA ILE A 84 -8.09 2.22 -3.52
C ILE A 84 -8.66 2.59 -2.15
N ASN A 85 -9.10 1.61 -1.37
CA ASN A 85 -9.60 1.85 -0.02
C ASN A 85 -8.48 2.34 0.91
N LEU A 86 -7.31 1.68 0.87
CA LEU A 86 -6.17 2.03 1.74
C LEU A 86 -5.53 3.37 1.36
N PHE A 87 -5.39 3.66 0.09
CA PHE A 87 -4.60 4.80 -0.40
C PHE A 87 -5.45 5.98 -0.88
N GLY A 88 -6.73 5.76 -1.21
CA GLY A 88 -7.62 6.81 -1.68
C GLY A 88 -8.27 7.64 -0.57
N PHE A 89 -8.53 7.06 0.61
CA PHE A 89 -9.10 7.85 1.69
C PHE A 89 -8.05 8.66 2.44
N VAL A 90 -8.32 9.96 2.59
CA VAL A 90 -7.45 10.95 3.23
C VAL A 90 -8.19 11.73 4.31
N VAL A 91 -7.42 12.28 5.25
CA VAL A 91 -7.87 13.20 6.29
C VAL A 91 -6.92 14.40 6.33
N PRO A 92 -7.38 15.60 6.74
CA PRO A 92 -6.49 16.73 6.96
C PRO A 92 -5.38 16.37 7.96
N LEU A 93 -4.18 16.83 7.69
CA LEU A 93 -3.08 16.79 8.65
C LEU A 93 -3.32 17.87 9.70
N ILE A 94 -3.47 17.46 10.96
CA ILE A 94 -3.78 18.35 12.08
C ILE A 94 -2.54 18.53 12.94
N ASP A 95 -2.24 19.77 13.31
CA ASP A 95 -1.24 20.07 14.33
C ASP A 95 -1.71 19.59 15.70
N GLU A 96 -0.89 18.83 16.39
CA GLU A 96 -1.25 18.17 17.66
C GLU A 96 -1.40 19.17 18.84
N ILE A 97 -0.90 20.39 18.69
CA ILE A 97 -0.92 21.43 19.72
C ILE A 97 -2.07 22.40 19.50
N THR A 98 -2.22 22.90 18.26
CA THR A 98 -3.23 23.90 17.91
C THR A 98 -4.55 23.29 17.50
N PHE A 99 -4.57 22.01 17.13
CA PHE A 99 -5.71 21.29 16.56
C PHE A 99 -6.24 21.91 15.26
N GLU A 100 -5.41 22.71 14.57
CA GLU A 100 -5.72 23.31 13.28
C GLU A 100 -5.12 22.49 12.14
N SER A 101 -5.69 22.61 10.94
CA SER A 101 -5.15 21.98 9.75
C SER A 101 -3.80 22.61 9.39
N ILE A 102 -2.80 21.77 9.15
CA ILE A 102 -1.53 22.21 8.60
C ILE A 102 -1.77 22.52 7.12
N LEU A 103 -1.33 23.73 6.71
CA LEU A 103 -1.48 24.21 5.33
C LEU A 103 -0.17 24.01 4.56
N ASP A 104 -0.27 23.85 3.25
CA ASP A 104 0.86 23.87 2.34
C ASP A 104 1.29 25.31 2.00
N ASP A 105 2.26 25.47 1.09
CA ASP A 105 2.80 26.79 0.70
C ASP A 105 1.76 27.66 -0.04
N ASP A 106 0.72 27.07 -0.61
CA ASP A 106 -0.39 27.75 -1.30
C ASP A 106 -1.55 28.10 -0.36
N GLY A 107 -1.49 27.65 0.90
CA GLY A 107 -2.49 27.87 1.94
C GLY A 107 -3.62 26.84 1.93
N ASP A 108 -3.48 25.74 1.21
CA ASP A 108 -4.44 24.66 1.17
C ASP A 108 -4.15 23.61 2.27
N PRO A 109 -5.19 22.96 2.85
CA PRO A 109 -4.99 21.92 3.84
C PRO A 109 -4.16 20.76 3.31
N MET A 110 -3.11 20.38 4.02
CA MET A 110 -2.37 19.17 3.75
C MET A 110 -3.18 17.94 4.16
N PHE A 111 -3.09 16.87 3.37
CA PHE A 111 -3.81 15.62 3.62
C PHE A 111 -2.86 14.45 3.79
N VAL A 112 -3.20 13.58 4.75
CA VAL A 112 -2.53 12.30 4.99
C VAL A 112 -3.48 11.14 4.80
N ARG A 113 -2.95 9.92 4.62
CA ARG A 113 -3.77 8.71 4.53
C ARG A 113 -4.60 8.53 5.80
N ARG A 114 -5.87 8.24 5.63
CA ARG A 114 -6.79 7.93 6.72
C ARG A 114 -6.41 6.63 7.44
N PHE A 115 -6.14 5.58 6.67
CA PHE A 115 -5.87 4.26 7.24
C PHE A 115 -4.41 4.11 7.62
N ARG A 116 -4.15 3.98 8.93
CA ARG A 116 -2.82 3.71 9.50
C ARG A 116 -2.58 2.22 9.75
N THR A 117 -3.65 1.43 9.80
CA THR A 117 -3.59 -0.01 10.02
C THR A 117 -4.55 -0.71 9.07
N ALA A 118 -4.08 -1.78 8.44
CA ALA A 118 -4.90 -2.66 7.62
C ALA A 118 -4.67 -4.11 8.07
N TYR A 119 -5.75 -4.86 8.17
CA TYR A 119 -5.72 -6.30 8.38
C TYR A 119 -6.39 -6.98 7.19
N ASP A 120 -5.62 -7.80 6.48
CA ASP A 120 -6.08 -8.51 5.28
C ASP A 120 -5.89 -10.02 5.47
N GLU A 121 -7.00 -10.73 5.65
CA GLU A 121 -7.01 -12.17 5.80
C GLU A 121 -7.49 -12.84 4.52
N VAL A 122 -6.56 -13.45 3.80
CA VAL A 122 -6.84 -14.17 2.57
C VAL A 122 -6.24 -15.57 2.59
N ALA A 123 -6.91 -16.51 1.94
CA ALA A 123 -6.44 -17.89 1.84
C ALA A 123 -5.07 -17.97 1.14
N ARG A 124 -4.33 -19.05 1.40
CA ARG A 124 -3.04 -19.32 0.74
C ARG A 124 -3.19 -19.32 -0.79
N LYS A 125 -2.16 -18.89 -1.50
CA LYS A 125 -2.07 -18.81 -2.98
C LYS A 125 -2.92 -17.71 -3.64
N ASN A 126 -3.43 -16.76 -2.87
CA ASN A 126 -4.13 -15.57 -3.38
C ASN A 126 -3.23 -14.33 -3.42
N ALA A 127 -2.00 -14.48 -3.86
CA ALA A 127 -1.03 -13.40 -4.12
C ALA A 127 -0.73 -12.44 -2.94
N LYS A 128 -1.07 -12.80 -1.68
CA LYS A 128 -0.87 -11.94 -0.50
C LYS A 128 0.55 -11.36 -0.42
N SER A 129 1.59 -12.23 -0.42
CA SER A 129 2.98 -11.77 -0.36
C SER A 129 3.37 -10.90 -1.55
N THR A 130 2.83 -11.18 -2.74
CA THR A 130 3.07 -10.39 -3.95
C THR A 130 2.44 -9.00 -3.83
N LEU A 131 1.20 -8.90 -3.33
CA LEU A 131 0.53 -7.63 -3.06
C LEU A 131 1.31 -6.84 -2.00
N SER A 132 1.67 -7.47 -0.88
CA SER A 132 2.45 -6.84 0.20
C SER A 132 3.83 -6.35 -0.27
N SER A 133 4.52 -7.12 -1.13
CA SER A 133 5.81 -6.70 -1.71
C SER A 133 5.67 -5.46 -2.61
N GLY A 134 4.59 -5.38 -3.38
CA GLY A 134 4.24 -4.21 -4.19
C GLY A 134 3.92 -2.99 -3.31
N ILE A 135 3.15 -3.16 -2.22
CA ILE A 135 2.89 -2.11 -1.23
C ILE A 135 4.19 -1.62 -0.61
N GLY A 136 5.08 -2.55 -0.22
CA GLY A 136 6.39 -2.17 0.34
C GLY A 136 7.22 -1.31 -0.61
N LEU A 137 7.27 -1.65 -1.90
CA LEU A 137 7.96 -0.84 -2.91
C LEU A 137 7.26 0.51 -3.12
N TYR A 138 5.94 0.53 -3.21
CA TYR A 138 5.16 1.76 -3.35
C TYR A 138 5.45 2.74 -2.21
N MET A 139 5.35 2.26 -0.97
CA MET A 139 5.59 3.02 0.24
C MET A 139 7.05 3.49 0.40
N THR A 140 8.00 2.78 -0.23
CA THR A 140 9.41 3.16 -0.19
C THR A 140 9.74 4.28 -1.18
N GLY A 141 9.05 4.36 -2.32
CA GLY A 141 9.56 5.26 -3.34
C GLY A 141 8.54 5.91 -4.26
N ALA A 142 7.24 5.66 -4.09
CA ALA A 142 6.20 6.24 -4.93
C ALA A 142 5.08 6.92 -4.14
N ASP A 143 5.05 6.78 -2.83
CA ASP A 143 4.03 7.35 -1.94
C ASP A 143 4.20 8.86 -1.67
N GLY A 144 5.34 9.42 -2.05
CA GLY A 144 5.62 10.85 -1.88
C GLY A 144 6.37 11.21 -0.60
N GLU A 145 6.54 10.28 0.35
CA GLU A 145 7.26 10.51 1.60
C GLU A 145 8.77 10.50 1.40
N GLY A 146 9.43 11.57 1.86
CA GLY A 146 10.90 11.65 1.90
C GLY A 146 11.48 10.95 3.12
N GLY A 147 12.56 10.16 2.93
CA GLY A 147 13.19 9.43 4.03
C GLY A 147 12.34 8.31 4.60
N SER A 148 11.39 7.76 3.82
CA SER A 148 10.48 6.73 4.30
C SER A 148 11.23 5.46 4.74
N GLU A 149 10.89 4.95 5.94
CA GLU A 149 11.40 3.70 6.46
C GLU A 149 10.31 2.63 6.39
N VAL A 150 10.50 1.64 5.51
CA VAL A 150 9.58 0.53 5.31
C VAL A 150 10.20 -0.75 5.85
N TYR A 151 9.42 -1.52 6.60
CA TYR A 151 9.88 -2.75 7.20
C TYR A 151 8.95 -3.93 6.92
N SER A 152 9.51 -5.07 6.55
CA SER A 152 8.80 -6.35 6.65
C SER A 152 9.22 -7.05 7.93
N ALA A 153 8.25 -7.37 8.78
CA ALA A 153 8.46 -7.98 10.08
C ALA A 153 7.78 -9.35 10.17
N ALA A 154 8.38 -10.27 10.89
CA ALA A 154 7.80 -11.56 11.24
C ALA A 154 8.48 -12.12 12.48
N THR A 155 7.92 -13.20 13.05
CA THR A 155 8.51 -13.89 14.20
C THR A 155 9.93 -14.40 13.94
N THR A 156 10.24 -14.77 12.68
CA THR A 156 11.59 -15.15 12.27
C THR A 156 12.09 -14.26 11.14
N ARG A 157 13.40 -14.04 11.10
CA ARG A 157 14.04 -13.27 10.04
C ARG A 157 13.79 -13.83 8.64
N ASP A 158 13.76 -15.16 8.51
CA ASP A 158 13.53 -15.82 7.24
C ASP A 158 12.10 -15.58 6.72
N GLN A 159 11.10 -15.54 7.60
CA GLN A 159 9.73 -15.19 7.24
C GLN A 159 9.60 -13.72 6.84
N ALA A 160 10.22 -12.80 7.59
CA ALA A 160 10.27 -11.38 7.25
C ALA A 160 10.88 -11.14 5.86
N ARG A 161 11.88 -11.92 5.49
CA ARG A 161 12.55 -11.85 4.18
C ARG A 161 11.68 -12.28 3.00
N ILE A 162 10.60 -13.02 3.20
CA ILE A 162 9.76 -13.48 2.07
C ILE A 162 9.23 -12.30 1.25
N VAL A 163 8.64 -11.31 1.90
CA VAL A 163 8.10 -10.10 1.25
C VAL A 163 9.24 -9.26 0.65
N PHE A 164 10.29 -9.06 1.41
CA PHE A 164 11.47 -8.30 1.00
C PHE A 164 12.20 -8.93 -0.21
N ASP A 165 12.43 -10.25 -0.21
CA ASP A 165 13.12 -10.92 -1.31
C ASP A 165 12.25 -10.98 -2.57
N ASP A 166 10.92 -11.09 -2.45
CA ASP A 166 10.00 -10.96 -3.57
C ASP A 166 10.07 -9.53 -4.15
N ALA A 167 10.09 -8.47 -3.32
CA ALA A 167 10.28 -7.08 -3.75
C ALA A 167 11.61 -6.88 -4.50
N LYS A 168 12.73 -7.44 -4.00
CA LYS A 168 14.02 -7.42 -4.71
C LYS A 168 13.97 -8.10 -6.08
N ARG A 169 13.24 -9.21 -6.17
CA ARG A 169 13.06 -9.91 -7.46
C ARG A 169 12.23 -9.08 -8.43
N MET A 170 11.20 -8.36 -7.95
CA MET A 170 10.41 -7.43 -8.76
C MET A 170 11.29 -6.36 -9.41
N ILE A 171 12.18 -5.75 -8.64
CA ILE A 171 13.14 -4.76 -9.15
C ILE A 171 14.03 -5.36 -10.24
N LYS A 172 14.58 -6.56 -10.01
CA LYS A 172 15.44 -7.24 -11.00
C LYS A 172 14.72 -7.62 -12.29
N LEU A 173 13.44 -7.98 -12.20
CA LEU A 173 12.63 -8.37 -13.34
C LEU A 173 12.08 -7.17 -14.13
N ALA A 174 12.08 -5.98 -13.54
CA ALA A 174 11.64 -4.73 -14.16
C ALA A 174 12.76 -3.66 -14.19
N PRO A 175 13.92 -3.94 -14.85
CA PRO A 175 15.10 -3.08 -14.77
C PRO A 175 14.92 -1.69 -15.42
N LYS A 176 13.98 -1.57 -16.39
CA LYS A 176 13.70 -0.31 -17.11
C LYS A 176 12.73 0.61 -16.35
N THR A 177 12.06 0.09 -15.33
CA THR A 177 11.05 0.79 -14.50
C THR A 177 11.49 0.78 -13.04
N LEU A 178 11.14 -0.24 -12.27
CA LEU A 178 11.51 -0.35 -10.86
C LEU A 178 13.04 -0.30 -10.64
N GLY A 179 13.83 -0.91 -11.53
CA GLY A 179 15.29 -0.88 -11.46
C GLY A 179 15.93 0.51 -11.70
N ARG A 180 15.17 1.49 -12.23
CA ARG A 180 15.60 2.89 -12.29
C ARG A 180 15.20 3.68 -11.06
N LEU A 181 14.17 3.24 -10.36
CA LEU A 181 13.64 3.90 -9.19
C LEU A 181 14.36 3.43 -7.92
N PHE A 182 14.71 2.16 -7.85
CA PHE A 182 15.25 1.52 -6.66
C PHE A 182 16.62 0.89 -6.89
N GLY A 183 17.57 1.16 -5.98
CA GLY A 183 18.74 0.33 -5.76
C GLY A 183 18.43 -0.81 -4.77
N SER A 184 19.18 -1.90 -4.84
CA SER A 184 19.04 -2.97 -3.84
C SER A 184 20.36 -3.68 -3.56
N ASN A 185 20.63 -3.97 -2.30
CA ASN A 185 21.76 -4.74 -1.85
C ASN A 185 21.31 -5.97 -1.01
N LYS A 186 22.19 -6.61 -0.28
CA LYS A 186 21.88 -7.79 0.54
C LYS A 186 20.94 -7.43 1.71
N LEU A 187 21.01 -6.23 2.23
CA LEU A 187 20.38 -5.80 3.48
C LEU A 187 19.12 -4.98 3.26
N ASN A 188 19.11 -4.12 2.22
CA ASN A 188 18.00 -3.20 1.97
C ASN A 188 17.70 -3.02 0.47
N ILE A 189 16.51 -2.50 0.21
CA ILE A 189 16.12 -1.78 -0.99
C ILE A 189 16.15 -0.30 -0.62
N HIS A 190 16.62 0.58 -1.50
CA HIS A 190 16.71 2.00 -1.23
C HIS A 190 16.35 2.84 -2.46
N GLN A 191 15.91 4.06 -2.21
CA GLN A 191 15.76 5.10 -3.20
C GLN A 191 16.69 6.26 -2.84
N GLU A 192 17.74 6.47 -3.64
CA GLU A 192 18.78 7.47 -3.35
C GLU A 192 18.23 8.90 -3.29
N ARG A 193 17.30 9.25 -4.19
CA ARG A 193 16.77 10.61 -4.30
C ARG A 193 16.05 11.08 -3.05
N THR A 194 15.32 10.18 -2.37
CA THR A 194 14.53 10.49 -1.17
C THR A 194 15.19 10.04 0.12
N GLY A 195 16.27 9.24 0.04
CA GLY A 195 16.88 8.62 1.21
C GLY A 195 16.05 7.51 1.85
N SER A 196 15.03 7.02 1.14
CA SER A 196 14.09 6.01 1.65
C SER A 196 14.66 4.60 1.59
N LYS A 197 14.20 3.72 2.50
CA LYS A 197 14.67 2.32 2.60
C LYS A 197 13.55 1.34 2.88
N PHE A 198 13.74 0.09 2.45
CA PHE A 198 12.93 -1.06 2.80
C PHE A 198 13.81 -2.20 3.30
N GLU A 199 13.56 -2.71 4.49
CA GLU A 199 14.40 -3.69 5.20
C GLU A 199 13.57 -4.79 5.86
N PRO A 200 14.07 -6.05 5.89
CA PRO A 200 13.47 -7.11 6.69
C PRO A 200 13.98 -7.06 8.12
N VAL A 201 13.07 -7.05 9.09
CA VAL A 201 13.40 -7.06 10.52
C VAL A 201 12.82 -8.31 11.20
N ALA A 202 13.57 -8.86 12.17
CA ALA A 202 13.06 -9.89 13.06
C ALA A 202 12.41 -9.22 14.28
N SER A 203 11.44 -9.91 14.89
CA SER A 203 10.70 -9.40 16.05
C SER A 203 11.48 -9.36 17.38
N ASP A 204 12.81 -9.44 17.34
CA ASP A 204 13.63 -9.23 18.54
C ASP A 204 13.48 -7.77 18.98
N ALA A 205 12.72 -7.57 20.06
CA ALA A 205 12.29 -6.29 20.58
C ALA A 205 13.42 -5.25 20.78
N ASN A 206 14.64 -5.71 21.03
CA ASN A 206 15.80 -4.84 21.30
C ASN A 206 16.30 -4.06 20.09
N ASN A 207 15.83 -4.36 18.87
CA ASN A 207 16.29 -3.72 17.64
C ASN A 207 15.22 -2.84 16.97
N LEU A 208 14.05 -2.69 17.58
CA LEU A 208 12.94 -1.94 17.00
C LEU A 208 12.75 -0.56 17.63
N ASP A 209 13.43 -0.28 18.76
CA ASP A 209 13.40 1.03 19.41
C ASP A 209 14.11 2.07 18.55
N GLY A 210 13.45 3.21 18.32
CA GLY A 210 14.02 4.34 17.56
C GLY A 210 13.81 4.28 16.05
N LEU A 211 13.05 3.31 15.52
CA LEU A 211 12.70 3.28 14.10
C LEU A 211 11.58 4.30 13.81
N ASN A 212 11.78 5.11 12.77
CA ASN A 212 10.74 6.00 12.23
C ASN A 212 9.91 5.27 11.17
N ILE A 213 9.01 4.39 11.59
CA ILE A 213 8.30 3.46 10.71
C ILE A 213 7.24 4.19 9.90
N HIS A 214 7.46 4.36 8.60
CA HIS A 214 6.46 4.83 7.65
C HIS A 214 5.49 3.71 7.22
N CYS A 215 5.99 2.47 7.07
CA CYS A 215 5.17 1.30 6.77
C CYS A 215 5.76 0.04 7.39
N GLY A 216 4.93 -0.69 8.14
CA GLY A 216 5.25 -2.02 8.67
C GLY A 216 4.37 -3.10 8.02
N ILE A 217 4.99 -4.13 7.43
CA ILE A 217 4.31 -5.29 6.81
C ILE A 217 4.60 -6.50 7.70
N VAL A 218 3.57 -7.09 8.30
CA VAL A 218 3.67 -8.18 9.27
C VAL A 218 3.08 -9.49 8.73
#